data_b24e6a927163110ed1f1189a8311bcfb
#
_entry.id   b24e6a927163110ed1f1189a8311bcfb
#
_cell.length_a   1.000
_cell.length_b   1.000
_cell.length_c   1.000
_cell.angle_alpha   90.00
_cell.angle_beta   90.00
_cell.angle_gamma   90.00
#
_symmetry.space_group_name_H-M   'P 1'
#
loop_
_entity.id
_entity.type
_entity.pdbx_description
1 polymer ?
#
loop_
_entity_poly.entity_id
_entity_poly.type
_entity_poly.pdbx_seq_one_letter_code
_entity_poly.pdbx_strand_id
1 'polypeptide(L)'
;PYQMLVFAFDDLLEAKQWALDTQKGRRNLDKWELGKIALKLKPEIEARAKANQGTRTDLSATLPESSVPVDTRKELADSVGLGERTMGKVMQIDEHAPAAVKEALDKKELSINQGYQITKQVEDLPEEQREQAAQEALDILKAKKEIQEKDAEIDREGKIAGVFCKAYEKAVLLDPTEENVRIWAKCTRMTRDEMEDTVKESRELAEVFRTIADLMERLLPERGTL
;
A
#
# COMPACT_ATOMS: atom_id res chain seq x y z
N PRO A 1 -37.38 22.56 5.18
CA PRO A 1 -37.44 22.95 3.78
C PRO A 1 -36.20 22.42 3.07
N TYR A 2 -36.39 21.69 1.95
CA TYR A 2 -35.28 21.23 1.09
C TYR A 2 -35.01 22.29 0.05
N GLN A 3 -33.76 22.61 -0.19
CA GLN A 3 -33.37 23.38 -1.36
C GLN A 3 -33.15 22.39 -2.52
N MET A 4 -33.96 22.48 -3.56
CA MET A 4 -33.76 21.69 -4.78
C MET A 4 -32.91 22.51 -5.72
N LEU A 5 -31.73 21.94 -6.08
CA LEU A 5 -30.87 22.48 -7.11
C LEU A 5 -31.12 21.68 -8.38
N VAL A 6 -31.45 22.39 -9.47
CA VAL A 6 -31.65 21.79 -10.79
C VAL A 6 -30.45 22.15 -11.65
N PHE A 7 -29.76 21.15 -12.19
CA PHE A 7 -28.63 21.29 -13.11
C PHE A 7 -29.11 20.90 -14.51
N ALA A 8 -28.76 21.70 -15.50
CA ALA A 8 -28.89 21.33 -16.91
C ALA A 8 -27.55 20.83 -17.42
N PHE A 9 -27.54 19.75 -18.17
CA PHE A 9 -26.36 19.17 -18.79
C PHE A 9 -26.59 19.11 -20.30
N ASP A 10 -25.51 19.30 -21.07
CA ASP A 10 -25.56 19.29 -22.55
C ASP A 10 -25.77 17.86 -23.07
N ASP A 11 -25.19 16.87 -22.39
CA ASP A 11 -25.35 15.47 -22.74
C ASP A 11 -25.30 14.53 -21.51
N LEU A 12 -25.51 13.22 -21.77
CA LEU A 12 -25.52 12.19 -20.73
C LEU A 12 -24.10 11.96 -20.16
N LEU A 13 -23.06 12.17 -20.93
CA LEU A 13 -21.68 12.01 -20.49
C LEU A 13 -21.31 13.06 -19.45
N GLU A 14 -21.68 14.33 -19.70
CA GLU A 14 -21.48 15.42 -18.76
C GLU A 14 -22.22 15.17 -17.44
N ALA A 15 -23.49 14.75 -17.52
CA ALA A 15 -24.28 14.41 -16.35
C ALA A 15 -23.64 13.29 -15.50
N LYS A 16 -23.15 12.24 -16.17
CA LYS A 16 -22.43 11.13 -15.50
C LYS A 16 -21.11 11.58 -14.90
N GLN A 17 -20.34 12.42 -15.59
CA GLN A 17 -19.08 12.97 -15.11
C GLN A 17 -19.31 13.81 -13.84
N TRP A 18 -20.31 14.68 -13.85
CA TRP A 18 -20.68 15.48 -12.68
C TRP A 18 -21.08 14.61 -11.48
N ALA A 19 -21.89 13.59 -11.71
CA ALA A 19 -22.29 12.64 -10.65
C ALA A 19 -21.06 11.91 -10.08
N LEU A 20 -20.11 11.53 -10.91
CA LEU A 20 -18.87 10.87 -10.53
C LEU A 20 -17.97 11.79 -9.68
N ASP A 21 -17.80 13.04 -10.11
CA ASP A 21 -17.00 14.04 -9.38
C ASP A 21 -17.61 14.35 -8.00
N THR A 22 -18.93 14.38 -7.93
CA THR A 22 -19.65 14.51 -6.65
C THR A 22 -19.42 13.31 -5.71
N GLN A 23 -19.33 12.10 -6.25
CA GLN A 23 -19.05 10.90 -5.45
C GLN A 23 -17.59 10.83 -5.01
N LYS A 24 -16.64 11.23 -5.85
CA LYS A 24 -15.20 11.31 -5.49
C LYS A 24 -14.98 12.19 -4.26
N GLY A 25 -15.65 13.34 -4.19
CA GLY A 25 -15.54 14.27 -3.07
C GLY A 25 -16.11 13.75 -1.74
N ARG A 26 -16.98 12.75 -1.77
CA ARG A 26 -17.71 12.24 -0.58
C ARG A 26 -17.15 10.95 -0.01
N ARG A 27 -16.34 10.19 -0.74
CA ARG A 27 -15.83 8.86 -0.35
C ARG A 27 -14.34 8.77 -0.60
N ASN A 28 -13.66 8.14 0.34
CA ASN A 28 -12.24 7.80 0.20
C ASN A 28 -12.10 6.52 -0.65
N LEU A 29 -12.37 6.64 -1.96
CA LEU A 29 -12.36 5.53 -2.91
C LEU A 29 -10.91 5.13 -3.23
N ASP A 30 -10.65 3.83 -3.28
CA ASP A 30 -9.37 3.33 -3.75
C ASP A 30 -9.27 3.35 -5.30
N LYS A 31 -8.08 3.05 -5.81
CA LYS A 31 -7.81 3.09 -7.25
C LYS A 31 -8.63 2.08 -8.04
N TRP A 32 -8.96 0.93 -7.46
CA TRP A 32 -9.80 -0.09 -8.10
C TRP A 32 -11.25 0.36 -8.17
N GLU A 33 -11.79 0.88 -7.07
CA GLU A 33 -13.14 1.44 -7.00
C GLU A 33 -13.31 2.61 -7.98
N LEU A 34 -12.33 3.53 -8.04
CA LEU A 34 -12.30 4.63 -9.01
C LEU A 34 -12.30 4.10 -10.45
N GLY A 35 -11.50 3.08 -10.74
CA GLY A 35 -11.46 2.46 -12.05
C GLY A 35 -12.80 1.85 -12.46
N LYS A 36 -13.46 1.10 -11.57
CA LYS A 36 -14.80 0.52 -11.82
C LYS A 36 -15.85 1.62 -12.08
N ILE A 37 -15.76 2.74 -11.38
CA ILE A 37 -16.68 3.85 -11.59
C ILE A 37 -16.41 4.49 -12.97
N ALA A 38 -15.14 4.69 -13.34
CA ALA A 38 -14.78 5.23 -14.67
C ALA A 38 -15.30 4.33 -15.81
N LEU A 39 -15.28 3.02 -15.64
CA LEU A 39 -15.79 2.08 -16.65
C LEU A 39 -17.28 2.27 -16.95
N LYS A 40 -18.06 2.88 -16.06
CA LYS A 40 -19.46 3.25 -16.32
C LYS A 40 -19.61 4.35 -17.38
N LEU A 41 -18.53 5.11 -17.66
CA LEU A 41 -18.49 6.11 -18.73
C LEU A 41 -18.05 5.52 -20.06
N LYS A 42 -17.51 4.28 -20.07
CA LYS A 42 -16.94 3.65 -21.26
C LYS A 42 -17.90 3.64 -22.45
N PRO A 43 -19.19 3.24 -22.33
CA PRO A 43 -20.11 3.19 -23.46
C PRO A 43 -20.31 4.55 -24.13
N GLU A 44 -20.40 5.64 -23.37
CA GLU A 44 -20.62 6.99 -23.89
C GLU A 44 -19.35 7.52 -24.58
N ILE A 45 -18.19 7.27 -23.99
CA ILE A 45 -16.90 7.68 -24.60
C ILE A 45 -16.66 6.89 -25.89
N GLU A 46 -16.95 5.58 -25.93
CA GLU A 46 -16.84 4.78 -27.15
C GLU A 46 -17.84 5.20 -28.23
N ALA A 47 -19.06 5.56 -27.85
CA ALA A 47 -20.05 6.08 -28.78
C ALA A 47 -19.58 7.39 -29.43
N ARG A 48 -18.99 8.31 -28.64
CA ARG A 48 -18.38 9.54 -29.11
C ARG A 48 -17.16 9.26 -30.02
N ALA A 49 -16.31 8.32 -29.63
CA ALA A 49 -15.16 7.91 -30.45
C ALA A 49 -15.58 7.36 -31.81
N LYS A 50 -16.63 6.53 -31.86
CA LYS A 50 -17.21 6.00 -33.11
C LYS A 50 -17.82 7.09 -33.99
N ALA A 51 -18.53 8.05 -33.41
CA ALA A 51 -19.09 9.18 -34.13
C ALA A 51 -18.00 10.04 -34.79
N ASN A 52 -16.85 10.19 -34.11
CA ASN A 52 -15.71 10.95 -34.65
C ASN A 52 -14.89 10.17 -35.70
N GLN A 53 -14.95 8.82 -35.70
CA GLN A 53 -14.18 7.97 -36.61
C GLN A 53 -14.66 8.01 -38.08
N GLY A 54 -15.88 8.50 -38.34
CA GLY A 54 -16.46 8.64 -39.68
C GLY A 54 -16.08 9.92 -40.44
N THR A 55 -15.39 10.86 -39.77
CA THR A 55 -15.02 12.15 -40.39
C THR A 55 -13.65 12.03 -41.02
N ARG A 56 -13.61 11.79 -42.36
CA ARG A 56 -12.36 11.76 -43.14
C ARG A 56 -11.62 13.08 -43.02
N THR A 57 -10.36 13.00 -42.63
CA THR A 57 -9.44 14.16 -42.48
C THR A 57 -8.84 14.68 -43.78
N ASP A 58 -9.24 14.15 -44.94
CA ASP A 58 -8.72 14.55 -46.26
C ASP A 58 -9.47 15.71 -46.91
N LEU A 59 -10.48 16.29 -46.26
CA LEU A 59 -11.09 17.56 -46.66
C LEU A 59 -10.58 18.69 -45.76
N SER A 60 -9.40 19.21 -46.12
CA SER A 60 -8.79 20.33 -45.41
C SER A 60 -9.67 21.57 -45.43
N ALA A 61 -9.67 22.30 -44.35
CA ALA A 61 -9.79 23.73 -44.19
C ALA A 61 -11.07 24.33 -43.58
N THR A 62 -12.10 23.59 -43.17
CA THR A 62 -13.21 24.25 -42.45
C THR A 62 -14.02 23.24 -41.58
N LEU A 63 -13.39 22.59 -40.62
CA LEU A 63 -14.12 21.77 -39.64
C LEU A 63 -13.90 22.31 -38.22
N PRO A 64 -14.97 22.37 -37.41
CA PRO A 64 -14.85 22.80 -36.01
C PRO A 64 -13.97 21.85 -35.23
N GLU A 65 -13.38 22.30 -34.12
CA GLU A 65 -12.42 21.65 -33.24
C GLU A 65 -12.83 20.28 -32.65
N SER A 66 -13.93 19.67 -33.09
CA SER A 66 -14.50 18.42 -32.53
C SER A 66 -13.99 17.13 -33.16
N SER A 67 -12.95 17.14 -34.00
CA SER A 67 -12.43 15.94 -34.69
C SER A 67 -11.12 15.39 -34.12
N VAL A 68 -10.82 15.66 -32.85
CA VAL A 68 -9.66 15.06 -32.18
C VAL A 68 -9.93 13.55 -31.93
N PRO A 69 -9.00 12.66 -32.34
CA PRO A 69 -9.14 11.24 -32.02
C PRO A 69 -9.33 11.02 -30.52
N VAL A 70 -10.41 10.36 -30.15
CA VAL A 70 -10.74 10.05 -28.74
C VAL A 70 -10.00 8.79 -28.32
N ASP A 71 -9.04 8.91 -27.39
CA ASP A 71 -8.44 7.76 -26.72
C ASP A 71 -9.29 7.42 -25.49
N THR A 72 -10.13 6.39 -25.63
CA THR A 72 -11.05 5.94 -24.58
C THR A 72 -10.34 5.65 -23.28
N ARG A 73 -9.14 5.03 -23.31
CA ARG A 73 -8.38 4.70 -22.11
C ARG A 73 -7.89 5.95 -21.39
N LYS A 74 -7.40 6.91 -22.17
CA LYS A 74 -6.92 8.19 -21.62
C LYS A 74 -8.07 8.97 -20.99
N GLU A 75 -9.19 9.12 -21.69
CA GLU A 75 -10.36 9.82 -21.16
C GLU A 75 -10.92 9.19 -19.88
N LEU A 76 -11.00 7.84 -19.84
CA LEU A 76 -11.39 7.13 -18.64
C LEU A 76 -10.40 7.37 -17.48
N ALA A 77 -9.10 7.37 -17.75
CA ALA A 77 -8.07 7.64 -16.77
C ALA A 77 -8.18 9.06 -16.19
N ASP A 78 -8.30 10.05 -17.08
CA ASP A 78 -8.41 11.47 -16.75
C ASP A 78 -9.68 11.76 -15.94
N SER A 79 -10.82 11.13 -16.29
CA SER A 79 -12.10 11.30 -15.58
C SER A 79 -12.04 10.99 -14.09
N VAL A 80 -11.15 10.07 -13.67
CA VAL A 80 -11.01 9.66 -12.26
C VAL A 80 -9.65 10.00 -11.64
N GLY A 81 -8.75 10.64 -12.41
CA GLY A 81 -7.41 10.99 -11.96
C GLY A 81 -6.48 9.79 -11.78
N LEU A 82 -6.69 8.72 -12.56
CA LEU A 82 -5.81 7.56 -12.62
C LEU A 82 -4.81 7.73 -13.77
N GLY A 83 -3.62 7.12 -13.63
CA GLY A 83 -2.70 7.04 -14.77
C GLY A 83 -3.24 6.06 -15.83
N GLU A 84 -3.03 6.37 -17.13
CA GLU A 84 -3.48 5.55 -18.27
C GLU A 84 -3.06 4.08 -18.17
N ARG A 85 -1.83 3.81 -17.69
CA ARG A 85 -1.34 2.44 -17.48
C ARG A 85 -2.15 1.69 -16.41
N THR A 86 -2.57 2.36 -15.37
CA THR A 86 -3.40 1.77 -14.30
C THR A 86 -4.80 1.51 -14.85
N MET A 87 -5.36 2.47 -15.57
CA MET A 87 -6.68 2.31 -16.20
C MET A 87 -6.69 1.16 -17.21
N GLY A 88 -5.63 1.02 -18.02
CA GLY A 88 -5.49 -0.12 -18.94
C GLY A 88 -5.51 -1.48 -18.22
N LYS A 89 -4.87 -1.59 -17.04
CA LYS A 89 -4.94 -2.81 -16.22
C LYS A 89 -6.34 -3.04 -15.65
N VAL A 90 -7.02 -1.99 -15.19
CA VAL A 90 -8.40 -2.08 -14.69
C VAL A 90 -9.34 -2.58 -15.78
N MET A 91 -9.23 -2.02 -17.00
CA MET A 91 -10.02 -2.46 -18.14
C MET A 91 -9.79 -3.94 -18.45
N GLN A 92 -8.55 -4.39 -18.46
CA GLN A 92 -8.22 -5.79 -18.76
C GLN A 92 -8.69 -6.75 -17.66
N ILE A 93 -8.59 -6.36 -16.40
CA ILE A 93 -9.15 -7.13 -15.28
C ILE A 93 -10.69 -7.20 -15.41
N ASP A 94 -11.34 -6.07 -15.70
CA ASP A 94 -12.80 -6.04 -15.82
C ASP A 94 -13.30 -6.95 -16.95
N GLU A 95 -12.58 -7.02 -18.07
CA GLU A 95 -12.95 -7.77 -19.25
C GLU A 95 -12.62 -9.27 -19.15
N HIS A 96 -11.45 -9.62 -18.60
CA HIS A 96 -10.90 -10.99 -18.70
C HIS A 96 -10.69 -11.71 -17.36
N ALA A 97 -10.76 -11.00 -16.22
CA ALA A 97 -10.48 -11.63 -14.94
C ALA A 97 -11.63 -12.54 -14.48
N PRO A 98 -11.31 -13.71 -13.93
CA PRO A 98 -12.24 -14.54 -13.20
C PRO A 98 -12.90 -13.85 -12.02
N ALA A 99 -14.06 -14.34 -11.59
CA ALA A 99 -14.82 -13.73 -10.50
C ALA A 99 -14.00 -13.66 -9.20
N ALA A 100 -13.26 -14.71 -8.87
CA ALA A 100 -12.40 -14.76 -7.67
C ALA A 100 -11.39 -13.60 -7.60
N VAL A 101 -10.79 -13.20 -8.73
CA VAL A 101 -9.84 -12.08 -8.78
C VAL A 101 -10.54 -10.75 -8.55
N LYS A 102 -11.73 -10.54 -9.14
CA LYS A 102 -12.52 -9.32 -8.95
C LYS A 102 -12.98 -9.18 -7.51
N GLU A 103 -13.44 -10.27 -6.90
CA GLU A 103 -13.82 -10.29 -5.48
C GLU A 103 -12.66 -10.00 -4.54
N ALA A 104 -11.48 -10.57 -4.80
CA ALA A 104 -10.28 -10.32 -4.00
C ALA A 104 -9.81 -8.84 -4.10
N LEU A 105 -9.98 -8.21 -5.26
CA LEU A 105 -9.75 -6.77 -5.44
C LEU A 105 -10.78 -5.93 -4.67
N ASP A 106 -12.05 -6.33 -4.70
CA ASP A 106 -13.12 -5.64 -3.97
C ASP A 106 -12.95 -5.73 -2.45
N LYS A 107 -12.39 -6.85 -1.97
CA LYS A 107 -12.02 -7.06 -0.55
C LYS A 107 -10.69 -6.40 -0.18
N LYS A 108 -9.98 -5.76 -1.12
CA LYS A 108 -8.65 -5.15 -0.93
C LYS A 108 -7.55 -6.15 -0.52
N GLU A 109 -7.76 -7.43 -0.85
CA GLU A 109 -6.79 -8.50 -0.62
C GLU A 109 -5.66 -8.47 -1.66
N LEU A 110 -5.95 -7.90 -2.86
CA LEU A 110 -5.02 -7.73 -3.97
C LEU A 110 -4.82 -6.28 -4.35
N SER A 111 -3.63 -5.98 -4.86
CA SER A 111 -3.39 -4.76 -5.62
C SER A 111 -3.82 -4.95 -7.09
N ILE A 112 -4.15 -3.85 -7.80
CA ILE A 112 -4.46 -3.87 -9.24
C ILE A 112 -3.36 -4.58 -10.04
N ASN A 113 -2.10 -4.41 -9.64
CA ASN A 113 -0.98 -5.05 -10.33
C ASN A 113 -0.99 -6.57 -10.17
N GLN A 114 -1.25 -7.07 -8.97
CA GLN A 114 -1.38 -8.51 -8.70
C GLN A 114 -2.59 -9.10 -9.43
N GLY A 115 -3.75 -8.42 -9.35
CA GLY A 115 -4.95 -8.85 -10.09
C GLY A 115 -4.69 -8.95 -11.59
N TYR A 116 -4.03 -7.95 -12.18
CA TYR A 116 -3.62 -7.96 -13.58
C TYR A 116 -2.67 -9.12 -13.93
N GLN A 117 -1.69 -9.42 -13.07
CA GLN A 117 -0.77 -10.53 -13.30
C GLN A 117 -1.49 -11.88 -13.29
N ILE A 118 -2.38 -12.11 -12.32
CA ILE A 118 -3.20 -13.34 -12.27
C ILE A 118 -4.08 -13.44 -13.52
N THR A 119 -4.76 -12.34 -13.89
CA THR A 119 -5.60 -12.30 -15.10
C THR A 119 -4.81 -12.73 -16.33
N LYS A 120 -3.59 -12.18 -16.50
CA LYS A 120 -2.71 -12.55 -17.60
C LYS A 120 -2.27 -14.01 -17.59
N GLN A 121 -2.03 -14.58 -16.42
CA GLN A 121 -1.62 -15.99 -16.29
C GLN A 121 -2.73 -16.96 -16.65
N VAL A 122 -3.99 -16.59 -16.42
CA VAL A 122 -5.15 -17.46 -16.66
C VAL A 122 -5.86 -17.18 -17.98
N GLU A 123 -5.54 -16.05 -18.65
CA GLU A 123 -6.21 -15.61 -19.90
C GLU A 123 -6.11 -16.66 -21.02
N ASP A 124 -4.96 -17.36 -21.13
CA ASP A 124 -4.69 -18.36 -22.14
C ASP A 124 -5.30 -19.75 -21.82
N LEU A 125 -5.87 -19.94 -20.61
CA LEU A 125 -6.47 -21.19 -20.20
C LEU A 125 -7.92 -21.30 -20.72
N PRO A 126 -8.44 -22.54 -20.88
CA PRO A 126 -9.85 -22.76 -21.13
C PRO A 126 -10.72 -22.14 -20.04
N GLU A 127 -11.88 -21.59 -20.40
CA GLU A 127 -12.75 -20.83 -19.48
C GLU A 127 -13.11 -21.62 -18.20
N GLU A 128 -13.34 -22.93 -18.36
CA GLU A 128 -13.65 -23.83 -17.24
C GLU A 128 -12.53 -23.98 -16.21
N GLN A 129 -11.27 -23.74 -16.61
CA GLN A 129 -10.08 -23.86 -15.75
C GLN A 129 -9.63 -22.55 -15.16
N ARG A 130 -10.07 -21.41 -15.73
CA ARG A 130 -9.62 -20.07 -15.31
C ARG A 130 -9.94 -19.77 -13.86
N GLU A 131 -11.14 -20.11 -13.40
CA GLU A 131 -11.57 -19.81 -12.04
C GLU A 131 -10.75 -20.60 -11.02
N GLN A 132 -10.54 -21.89 -11.28
CA GLN A 132 -9.73 -22.74 -10.39
C GLN A 132 -8.26 -22.26 -10.36
N ALA A 133 -7.65 -22.00 -11.51
CA ALA A 133 -6.27 -21.52 -11.60
C ALA A 133 -6.09 -20.15 -10.92
N ALA A 134 -7.10 -19.28 -11.01
CA ALA A 134 -7.09 -18.00 -10.31
C ALA A 134 -7.16 -18.19 -8.79
N GLN A 135 -8.00 -19.11 -8.30
CA GLN A 135 -8.11 -19.41 -6.88
C GLN A 135 -6.79 -19.98 -6.33
N GLU A 136 -6.16 -20.91 -7.05
CA GLU A 136 -4.84 -21.44 -6.68
C GLU A 136 -3.77 -20.35 -6.62
N ALA A 137 -3.77 -19.43 -7.59
CA ALA A 137 -2.83 -18.28 -7.58
C ALA A 137 -3.08 -17.34 -6.39
N LEU A 138 -4.34 -17.13 -6.01
CA LEU A 138 -4.71 -16.34 -4.82
C LEU A 138 -4.22 -17.00 -3.53
N ASP A 139 -4.40 -18.30 -3.38
CA ASP A 139 -3.97 -19.05 -2.21
C ASP A 139 -2.46 -19.06 -2.06
N ILE A 140 -1.72 -19.18 -3.17
CA ILE A 140 -0.25 -19.05 -3.19
C ILE A 140 0.18 -17.64 -2.76
N LEU A 141 -0.50 -16.58 -3.20
CA LEU A 141 -0.18 -15.21 -2.79
C LEU A 141 -0.46 -14.98 -1.30
N LYS A 142 -1.57 -15.52 -0.77
CA LYS A 142 -1.88 -15.45 0.67
C LYS A 142 -0.81 -16.16 1.49
N ALA A 143 -0.46 -17.40 1.12
CA ALA A 143 0.59 -18.15 1.80
C ALA A 143 1.96 -17.43 1.78
N LYS A 144 2.34 -16.85 0.63
CA LYS A 144 3.58 -16.05 0.55
C LYS A 144 3.55 -14.84 1.47
N LYS A 145 2.42 -14.14 1.58
CA LYS A 145 2.28 -12.98 2.46
C LYS A 145 2.40 -13.38 3.93
N GLU A 146 1.76 -14.48 4.34
CA GLU A 146 1.87 -15.00 5.70
C GLU A 146 3.30 -15.41 6.06
N ILE A 147 4.04 -16.03 5.12
CA ILE A 147 5.45 -16.36 5.33
C ILE A 147 6.28 -15.09 5.50
N GLN A 148 6.09 -14.07 4.64
CA GLN A 148 6.81 -12.80 4.75
C GLN A 148 6.53 -12.07 6.07
N GLU A 149 5.30 -12.10 6.55
CA GLU A 149 4.92 -11.51 7.83
C GLU A 149 5.60 -12.23 9.01
N LYS A 150 5.64 -13.56 8.98
CA LYS A 150 6.35 -14.37 10.00
C LYS A 150 7.86 -14.14 9.97
N ASP A 151 8.46 -14.11 8.78
CA ASP A 151 9.90 -13.84 8.62
C ASP A 151 10.26 -12.44 9.15
N ALA A 152 9.41 -11.43 8.88
CA ALA A 152 9.59 -10.09 9.39
C ALA A 152 9.46 -10.01 10.92
N GLU A 153 8.57 -10.80 11.53
CA GLU A 153 8.42 -10.91 12.98
C GLU A 153 9.66 -11.55 13.62
N ILE A 154 10.13 -12.68 13.07
CA ILE A 154 11.37 -13.36 13.53
C ILE A 154 12.58 -12.43 13.43
N ASP A 155 12.72 -11.68 12.32
CA ASP A 155 13.83 -10.73 12.16
C ASP A 155 13.75 -9.59 13.16
N ARG A 156 12.54 -9.10 13.46
CA ARG A 156 12.31 -8.08 14.51
C ARG A 156 12.69 -8.60 15.89
N GLU A 157 12.25 -9.81 16.24
CA GLU A 157 12.58 -10.44 17.53
C GLU A 157 14.08 -10.67 17.67
N GLY A 158 14.73 -11.18 16.62
CA GLY A 158 16.18 -11.35 16.56
C GLY A 158 16.96 -10.06 16.75
N LYS A 159 16.50 -8.95 16.16
CA LYS A 159 17.10 -7.63 16.37
C LYS A 159 16.96 -7.15 17.81
N ILE A 160 15.79 -7.32 18.42
CA ILE A 160 15.55 -6.96 19.81
C ILE A 160 16.48 -7.78 20.73
N ALA A 161 16.47 -9.11 20.58
CA ALA A 161 17.33 -10.00 21.35
C ALA A 161 18.81 -9.64 21.19
N GLY A 162 19.25 -9.34 19.96
CA GLY A 162 20.63 -8.95 19.70
C GLY A 162 21.06 -7.65 20.40
N VAL A 163 20.16 -6.68 20.57
CA VAL A 163 20.43 -5.46 21.35
C VAL A 163 20.66 -5.80 22.82
N PHE A 164 19.78 -6.61 23.40
CA PHE A 164 19.90 -7.03 24.80
C PHE A 164 21.20 -7.81 25.04
N CYS A 165 21.47 -8.84 24.23
CA CYS A 165 22.70 -9.64 24.35
C CYS A 165 23.96 -8.77 24.31
N LYS A 166 24.06 -7.88 23.33
CA LYS A 166 25.23 -6.97 23.21
C LYS A 166 25.36 -6.00 24.38
N ALA A 167 24.24 -5.52 24.91
CA ALA A 167 24.26 -4.62 26.08
C ALA A 167 24.76 -5.36 27.31
N TYR A 168 24.27 -6.59 27.54
CA TYR A 168 24.73 -7.44 28.66
C TYR A 168 26.18 -7.85 28.54
N GLU A 169 26.63 -8.30 27.35
CA GLU A 169 28.03 -8.65 27.11
C GLU A 169 28.97 -7.50 27.44
N LYS A 170 28.64 -6.28 27.03
CA LYS A 170 29.42 -5.10 27.32
C LYS A 170 29.35 -4.70 28.80
N ALA A 171 28.17 -4.76 29.41
CA ALA A 171 27.99 -4.41 30.80
C ALA A 171 28.78 -5.33 31.76
N VAL A 172 28.80 -6.63 31.45
CA VAL A 172 29.59 -7.64 32.27
C VAL A 172 31.08 -7.38 32.17
N LEU A 173 31.58 -6.79 31.10
CA LEU A 173 33.00 -6.45 30.94
C LEU A 173 33.41 -5.15 31.63
N LEU A 174 32.42 -4.37 32.12
CA LEU A 174 32.72 -3.17 32.91
C LEU A 174 33.21 -3.55 34.32
N ASP A 175 34.38 -3.10 34.68
CA ASP A 175 34.89 -3.13 36.04
C ASP A 175 34.88 -1.70 36.61
N PRO A 176 33.82 -1.32 37.33
CA PRO A 176 33.56 0.05 37.76
C PRO A 176 34.36 0.44 39.02
N THR A 177 35.65 0.17 39.02
CA THR A 177 36.55 0.64 40.09
C THR A 177 36.82 2.12 39.94
N GLU A 178 37.10 2.82 41.04
CA GLU A 178 37.46 4.23 41.01
C GLU A 178 38.67 4.51 40.10
N GLU A 179 39.63 3.60 40.07
CA GLU A 179 40.81 3.68 39.22
C GLU A 179 40.44 3.63 37.75
N ASN A 180 39.63 2.65 37.32
CA ASN A 180 39.20 2.48 35.95
C ASN A 180 38.35 3.66 35.46
N VAL A 181 37.44 4.16 36.31
CA VAL A 181 36.64 5.36 35.96
C VAL A 181 37.52 6.59 35.81
N ARG A 182 38.53 6.75 36.68
CA ARG A 182 39.49 7.84 36.61
C ARG A 182 40.34 7.77 35.32
N ILE A 183 40.78 6.55 34.95
CA ILE A 183 41.52 6.31 33.69
C ILE A 183 40.64 6.68 32.50
N TRP A 184 39.39 6.21 32.50
CA TRP A 184 38.43 6.52 31.44
C TRP A 184 38.23 8.02 31.24
N ALA A 185 37.87 8.73 32.30
CA ALA A 185 37.69 10.20 32.24
C ALA A 185 38.92 10.94 31.73
N LYS A 186 40.14 10.49 32.18
CA LYS A 186 41.41 11.06 31.74
C LYS A 186 41.69 10.76 30.26
N CYS A 187 41.49 9.53 29.81
CA CYS A 187 41.79 9.13 28.41
C CYS A 187 40.84 9.80 27.41
N THR A 188 39.58 9.99 27.80
CA THR A 188 38.57 10.67 26.98
C THR A 188 38.61 12.19 27.11
N ARG A 189 39.44 12.72 28.02
CA ARG A 189 39.58 14.18 28.31
C ARG A 189 38.24 14.83 28.64
N MET A 190 37.40 14.14 29.45
CA MET A 190 36.09 14.65 29.84
C MET A 190 36.22 15.98 30.56
N THR A 191 35.43 16.95 30.18
CA THR A 191 35.19 18.18 30.90
C THR A 191 34.33 17.92 32.13
N ARG A 192 34.21 18.90 33.03
CA ARG A 192 33.34 18.78 34.21
C ARG A 192 31.88 18.54 33.81
N ASP A 193 31.38 19.30 32.83
CA ASP A 193 29.99 19.20 32.36
C ASP A 193 29.72 17.82 31.78
N GLU A 194 30.62 17.29 30.94
CA GLU A 194 30.52 15.91 30.39
C GLU A 194 30.57 14.85 31.48
N MET A 195 31.32 15.05 32.58
CA MET A 195 31.27 14.15 33.71
C MET A 195 29.93 14.19 34.45
N GLU A 196 29.35 15.39 34.63
CA GLU A 196 28.02 15.55 35.24
C GLU A 196 26.92 14.89 34.39
N ASP A 197 26.96 15.06 33.08
CA ASP A 197 26.07 14.38 32.14
C ASP A 197 26.26 12.88 32.18
N THR A 198 27.49 12.37 32.17
CA THR A 198 27.79 10.93 32.27
C THR A 198 27.26 10.33 33.57
N VAL A 199 27.32 11.05 34.71
CA VAL A 199 26.72 10.60 35.97
C VAL A 199 25.20 10.44 35.84
N LYS A 200 24.55 11.40 35.20
CA LYS A 200 23.10 11.36 34.96
C LYS A 200 22.72 10.15 34.05
N GLU A 201 23.37 10.02 32.91
CA GLU A 201 23.16 8.91 31.98
C GLU A 201 23.42 7.55 32.62
N SER A 202 24.48 7.41 33.44
CA SER A 202 24.79 6.18 34.15
C SER A 202 23.69 5.79 35.16
N ARG A 203 23.07 6.78 35.81
CA ARG A 203 21.94 6.53 36.72
C ARG A 203 20.68 6.11 35.96
N GLU A 204 20.39 6.74 34.83
CA GLU A 204 19.29 6.37 33.94
C GLU A 204 19.49 4.94 33.41
N LEU A 205 20.70 4.58 32.99
CA LEU A 205 21.04 3.24 32.55
C LEU A 205 20.90 2.19 33.66
N ALA A 206 21.30 2.51 34.88
CA ALA A 206 21.10 1.63 36.04
C ALA A 206 19.61 1.34 36.31
N GLU A 207 18.74 2.35 36.09
CA GLU A 207 17.30 2.17 36.23
C GLU A 207 16.73 1.26 35.12
N VAL A 208 17.25 1.38 33.88
CA VAL A 208 16.89 0.47 32.79
C VAL A 208 17.25 -0.98 33.14
N PHE A 209 18.47 -1.24 33.64
CA PHE A 209 18.88 -2.61 34.06
C PHE A 209 18.05 -3.14 35.23
N ARG A 210 17.68 -2.29 36.19
CA ARG A 210 16.76 -2.68 37.27
C ARG A 210 15.40 -3.08 36.75
N THR A 211 14.83 -2.29 35.82
CA THR A 211 13.56 -2.60 35.19
C THR A 211 13.60 -3.93 34.43
N ILE A 212 14.70 -4.20 33.72
CA ILE A 212 14.90 -5.48 33.03
C ILE A 212 14.93 -6.64 34.03
N ALA A 213 15.65 -6.50 35.17
CA ALA A 213 15.71 -7.52 36.20
C ALA A 213 14.31 -7.81 36.77
N ASP A 214 13.53 -6.77 37.11
CA ASP A 214 12.17 -6.90 37.63
C ASP A 214 11.23 -7.60 36.61
N LEU A 215 11.38 -7.30 35.33
CA LEU A 215 10.61 -7.97 34.27
C LEU A 215 11.03 -9.43 34.11
N MET A 216 12.32 -9.73 34.17
CA MET A 216 12.84 -11.10 34.10
C MET A 216 12.36 -11.92 35.27
N GLU A 217 12.33 -11.38 36.50
CA GLU A 217 11.77 -12.06 37.67
C GLU A 217 10.31 -12.46 37.50
N ARG A 218 9.51 -11.57 36.85
CA ARG A 218 8.09 -11.87 36.53
C ARG A 218 7.92 -12.95 35.47
N LEU A 219 8.90 -13.13 34.61
CA LEU A 219 8.89 -14.15 33.55
C LEU A 219 9.48 -15.48 33.99
N LEU A 220 10.12 -15.53 35.16
CA LEU A 220 10.61 -16.80 35.71
C LEU A 220 9.42 -17.74 36.03
N PRO A 221 9.41 -18.96 35.50
CA PRO A 221 8.38 -19.93 35.86
C PRO A 221 8.41 -20.19 37.37
N GLU A 222 7.23 -20.31 38.00
CA GLU A 222 7.14 -20.69 39.41
C GLU A 222 7.93 -21.98 39.63
N ARG A 223 8.73 -22.02 40.72
CA ARG A 223 9.54 -23.18 41.06
C ARG A 223 8.64 -24.41 41.26
N GLY A 224 8.50 -25.23 40.23
CA GLY A 224 7.70 -26.46 40.30
C GLY A 224 7.13 -26.97 38.98
N THR A 225 7.32 -26.27 37.87
CA THR A 225 6.87 -26.70 36.50
C THR A 225 8.07 -26.95 35.57
N LEU A 226 8.85 -27.96 35.90
CA LEU A 226 9.77 -28.67 35.00
C LEU A 226 9.42 -30.14 35.03
#